data_6292659bdde1b749d28f3750fab8a4fb
#
_entry.id   6292659bdde1b749d28f3750fab8a4fb
#
_cell.length_a   1.000
_cell.length_b   1.000
_cell.length_c   1.000
_cell.angle_alpha   90.00
_cell.angle_beta   90.00
_cell.angle_gamma   90.00
#
_symmetry.space_group_name_H-M   'P 1'
#
loop_
_entity.id
_entity.type
_entity.pdbx_description
1 polymer ?
#
loop_
_entity_poly.entity_id
_entity_poly.type
_entity_poly.pdbx_seq_one_letter_code
_entity_poly.pdbx_strand_id
1 'polypeptide(L)'
;MKNIYKTILLTLISISAFGQKSEIKKADKLFVQRAYVDAADAYEDVADKNQEVLQNLGDSYFYTNQMQNAAEVYKLLFLRHEQNVAPEYEFRFAHSLRAAGQDDEADKYFASYYDREIAFEDFQASIVDSSNLFIYETTMLATDNSTSSDFGISYFGEDQISFASTRNTARPIYPWNKKPTLDLYSGNISEEGEISNVVLFSDVINTDEHESSAAFSQDGQTVYFDRTNEKRFKDTSGIRVAHISIFRSQMVDGAWGEPEKIPFSSEEYSVEHPALSPDGSTLFFASDMPGGEGSFDLYKVAVNEDGTFGTPENLGPGINTEHREQFPFVSENNTLYFASDGHLGFGNLDIYKSEGDYSEAENLGNSLNSPYDDFAFIIKEGEKKGFLASNRSGNDNLYSFTRAQYIKKTVEIEIPHEDRIYFAFDKSNITPEYQQVLDQIIDILKSSEATEIQIASHADARGTDEYNMDLSQRRAESTKNYLVEHGIAASDISTIGYGESRPVNDCTDATGCTEAEYAQNRRSVITFSTMEEVVEEETK
;
A
#
# COMPACT_ATOMS: atom_id res chain seq x y z
N MET A 1 -40.86 -45.39 -34.38
CA MET A 1 -40.80 -44.47 -33.23
C MET A 1 -39.37 -44.26 -32.68
N LYS A 2 -38.56 -45.30 -32.44
CA LYS A 2 -37.17 -45.10 -31.91
C LYS A 2 -36.24 -44.27 -32.80
N ASN A 3 -36.40 -44.27 -34.13
CA ASN A 3 -35.54 -43.48 -35.03
C ASN A 3 -35.94 -42.01 -35.12
N ILE A 4 -37.21 -41.67 -34.90
CA ILE A 4 -37.71 -40.28 -34.89
C ILE A 4 -37.19 -39.54 -33.65
N TYR A 5 -37.16 -40.20 -32.48
CA TYR A 5 -36.62 -39.62 -31.25
C TYR A 5 -35.11 -39.38 -31.32
N LYS A 6 -34.35 -40.28 -32.00
CA LYS A 6 -32.91 -40.07 -32.23
C LYS A 6 -32.62 -38.87 -33.17
N THR A 7 -33.44 -38.69 -34.21
CA THR A 7 -33.30 -37.61 -35.17
C THR A 7 -33.70 -36.26 -34.53
N ILE A 8 -34.77 -36.22 -33.74
CA ILE A 8 -35.20 -35.02 -33.00
C ILE A 8 -34.17 -34.67 -31.93
N LEU A 9 -33.59 -35.61 -31.19
CA LEU A 9 -32.56 -35.37 -30.19
C LEU A 9 -31.27 -34.86 -30.85
N LEU A 10 -30.84 -35.42 -31.99
CA LEU A 10 -29.68 -34.97 -32.75
C LEU A 10 -29.87 -33.56 -33.35
N THR A 11 -31.08 -33.22 -33.81
CA THR A 11 -31.37 -31.86 -34.31
C THR A 11 -31.48 -30.85 -33.19
N LEU A 12 -32.00 -31.17 -32.01
CA LEU A 12 -32.01 -30.29 -30.83
C LEU A 12 -30.61 -30.05 -30.32
N ILE A 13 -29.75 -31.07 -30.25
CA ILE A 13 -28.34 -30.94 -29.86
C ILE A 13 -27.56 -30.09 -30.88
N SER A 14 -27.80 -30.24 -32.18
CA SER A 14 -27.15 -29.44 -33.20
C SER A 14 -27.60 -27.95 -33.18
N ILE A 15 -28.89 -27.69 -32.94
CA ILE A 15 -29.44 -26.33 -32.84
C ILE A 15 -28.88 -25.63 -31.58
N SER A 16 -28.76 -26.30 -30.45
CA SER A 16 -28.16 -25.76 -29.24
C SER A 16 -26.66 -25.46 -29.43
N ALA A 17 -25.91 -26.36 -30.07
CA ALA A 17 -24.49 -26.15 -30.33
C ALA A 17 -24.21 -25.02 -31.34
N PHE A 18 -25.08 -24.82 -32.34
CA PHE A 18 -24.98 -23.70 -33.27
C PHE A 18 -25.34 -22.36 -32.59
N GLY A 19 -26.34 -22.33 -31.69
CA GLY A 19 -26.73 -21.18 -30.90
C GLY A 19 -25.58 -20.70 -30.01
N GLN A 20 -25.01 -21.60 -29.22
CA GLN A 20 -23.91 -21.34 -28.33
C GLN A 20 -22.66 -20.80 -29.07
N LYS A 21 -22.29 -21.37 -30.21
CA LYS A 21 -21.17 -20.88 -31.03
C LYS A 21 -21.38 -19.43 -31.50
N SER A 22 -22.62 -19.03 -31.78
CA SER A 22 -22.98 -17.68 -32.17
C SER A 22 -22.86 -16.69 -30.97
N GLU A 23 -23.27 -17.14 -29.77
CA GLU A 23 -23.16 -16.38 -28.53
C GLU A 23 -21.69 -16.12 -28.16
N ILE A 24 -20.85 -17.15 -28.15
CA ILE A 24 -19.40 -17.03 -27.93
C ILE A 24 -18.80 -16.03 -28.91
N LYS A 25 -19.06 -16.19 -30.23
CA LYS A 25 -18.51 -15.26 -31.24
C LYS A 25 -18.94 -13.80 -31.03
N LYS A 26 -20.16 -13.57 -30.51
CA LYS A 26 -20.61 -12.22 -30.16
C LYS A 26 -19.82 -11.67 -28.97
N ALA A 27 -19.65 -12.46 -27.93
CA ALA A 27 -18.90 -12.09 -26.73
C ALA A 27 -17.41 -11.85 -27.04
N ASP A 28 -16.77 -12.74 -27.82
CA ASP A 28 -15.38 -12.57 -28.26
C ASP A 28 -15.17 -11.27 -29.05
N LYS A 29 -16.13 -10.91 -29.89
CA LYS A 29 -16.06 -9.64 -30.64
C LYS A 29 -16.07 -8.43 -29.70
N LEU A 30 -16.90 -8.45 -28.65
CA LEU A 30 -16.96 -7.38 -27.65
C LEU A 30 -15.67 -7.33 -26.84
N PHE A 31 -15.16 -8.49 -26.42
CA PHE A 31 -13.91 -8.61 -25.68
C PHE A 31 -12.72 -8.05 -26.48
N VAL A 32 -12.56 -8.46 -27.73
CA VAL A 32 -11.53 -7.97 -28.65
C VAL A 32 -11.65 -6.46 -28.87
N GLN A 33 -12.86 -5.91 -28.85
CA GLN A 33 -13.11 -4.46 -28.91
C GLN A 33 -12.89 -3.74 -27.57
N ARG A 34 -12.44 -4.46 -26.54
CA ARG A 34 -12.25 -3.97 -25.16
C ARG A 34 -13.55 -3.39 -24.55
N ALA A 35 -14.71 -3.83 -25.01
CA ALA A 35 -16.01 -3.49 -24.43
C ALA A 35 -16.32 -4.48 -23.30
N TYR A 36 -15.52 -4.41 -22.21
CA TYR A 36 -15.47 -5.47 -21.20
C TYR A 36 -16.77 -5.64 -20.42
N VAL A 37 -17.50 -4.55 -20.12
CA VAL A 37 -18.82 -4.66 -19.47
C VAL A 37 -19.79 -5.48 -20.35
N ASP A 38 -19.92 -5.12 -21.65
CA ASP A 38 -20.80 -5.85 -22.58
C ASP A 38 -20.28 -7.27 -22.87
N ALA A 39 -18.96 -7.47 -22.86
CA ALA A 39 -18.35 -8.77 -23.04
C ALA A 39 -18.68 -9.70 -21.87
N ALA A 40 -18.56 -9.23 -20.62
CA ALA A 40 -18.92 -9.99 -19.44
C ALA A 40 -20.40 -10.44 -19.50
N ASP A 41 -21.32 -9.51 -19.73
CA ASP A 41 -22.75 -9.83 -19.88
C ASP A 41 -22.98 -10.89 -20.97
N ALA A 42 -22.31 -10.75 -22.13
CA ALA A 42 -22.46 -11.71 -23.21
C ALA A 42 -21.85 -13.08 -22.92
N TYR A 43 -20.73 -13.16 -22.18
CA TYR A 43 -20.13 -14.42 -21.74
C TYR A 43 -20.96 -15.10 -20.64
N GLU A 44 -21.62 -14.31 -19.76
CA GLU A 44 -22.53 -14.90 -18.75
C GLU A 44 -23.68 -15.69 -19.40
N ASP A 45 -24.22 -15.23 -20.51
CA ASP A 45 -25.28 -15.90 -21.27
C ASP A 45 -24.82 -17.23 -21.92
N VAL A 46 -23.51 -17.49 -22.02
CA VAL A 46 -22.98 -18.74 -22.60
C VAL A 46 -23.21 -19.92 -21.65
N ALA A 47 -24.01 -20.89 -22.09
CA ALA A 47 -24.46 -22.00 -21.25
C ALA A 47 -23.32 -22.94 -20.81
N ASP A 48 -22.37 -23.26 -21.71
CA ASP A 48 -21.21 -24.12 -21.43
C ASP A 48 -19.91 -23.32 -21.65
N LYS A 49 -19.32 -22.87 -20.54
CA LYS A 49 -18.13 -22.03 -20.54
C LYS A 49 -16.87 -22.92 -20.64
N ASN A 50 -16.25 -22.95 -21.81
CA ASN A 50 -14.94 -23.59 -22.02
C ASN A 50 -13.81 -22.72 -21.41
N GLN A 51 -12.56 -23.16 -21.51
CA GLN A 51 -11.39 -22.46 -20.96
C GLN A 51 -11.29 -21.01 -21.46
N GLU A 52 -11.36 -20.78 -22.76
CA GLU A 52 -11.25 -19.45 -23.37
C GLU A 52 -12.37 -18.50 -22.91
N VAL A 53 -13.61 -19.01 -22.81
CA VAL A 53 -14.75 -18.25 -22.28
C VAL A 53 -14.55 -17.89 -20.82
N LEU A 54 -14.02 -18.81 -19.98
CA LEU A 54 -13.73 -18.51 -18.57
C LEU A 54 -12.58 -17.49 -18.44
N GLN A 55 -11.54 -17.61 -19.25
CA GLN A 55 -10.45 -16.65 -19.30
C GLN A 55 -10.95 -15.25 -19.64
N ASN A 56 -11.64 -15.10 -20.77
CA ASN A 56 -12.13 -13.80 -21.23
C ASN A 56 -13.22 -13.20 -20.32
N LEU A 57 -14.05 -14.02 -19.69
CA LEU A 57 -15.03 -13.56 -18.70
C LEU A 57 -14.35 -13.07 -17.43
N GLY A 58 -13.39 -13.83 -16.89
CA GLY A 58 -12.58 -13.44 -15.75
C GLY A 58 -11.83 -12.14 -16.01
N ASP A 59 -11.18 -12.03 -17.17
CA ASP A 59 -10.49 -10.81 -17.61
C ASP A 59 -11.45 -9.63 -17.77
N SER A 60 -12.66 -9.84 -18.28
CA SER A 60 -13.67 -8.78 -18.40
C SER A 60 -14.06 -8.21 -17.03
N TYR A 61 -14.20 -9.06 -16.03
CA TYR A 61 -14.46 -8.66 -14.66
C TYR A 61 -13.23 -7.99 -14.02
N PHE A 62 -12.04 -8.56 -14.20
CA PHE A 62 -10.79 -8.03 -13.70
C PHE A 62 -10.53 -6.60 -14.20
N TYR A 63 -10.58 -6.38 -15.52
CA TYR A 63 -10.36 -5.06 -16.14
C TYR A 63 -11.45 -4.03 -15.86
N THR A 64 -12.58 -4.45 -15.28
CA THR A 64 -13.65 -3.54 -14.84
C THR A 64 -13.78 -3.44 -13.33
N ASN A 65 -12.74 -3.87 -12.59
CA ASN A 65 -12.63 -3.85 -11.13
C ASN A 65 -13.77 -4.60 -10.40
N GLN A 66 -14.34 -5.63 -11.04
CA GLN A 66 -15.33 -6.51 -10.44
C GLN A 66 -14.62 -7.73 -9.82
N MET A 67 -13.73 -7.49 -8.86
CA MET A 67 -12.76 -8.46 -8.36
C MET A 67 -13.40 -9.72 -7.76
N GLN A 68 -14.53 -9.61 -7.04
CA GLN A 68 -15.25 -10.77 -6.52
C GLN A 68 -15.75 -11.68 -7.66
N ASN A 69 -16.33 -11.09 -8.71
CA ASN A 69 -16.79 -11.85 -9.88
C ASN A 69 -15.61 -12.49 -10.63
N ALA A 70 -14.51 -11.75 -10.77
CA ALA A 70 -13.27 -12.27 -11.37
C ALA A 70 -12.74 -13.48 -10.58
N ALA A 71 -12.67 -13.40 -9.24
CA ALA A 71 -12.22 -14.49 -8.38
C ALA A 71 -13.09 -15.75 -8.55
N GLU A 72 -14.42 -15.60 -8.59
CA GLU A 72 -15.33 -16.74 -8.80
C GLU A 72 -15.10 -17.42 -10.16
N VAL A 73 -14.90 -16.63 -11.23
CA VAL A 73 -14.69 -17.15 -12.58
C VAL A 73 -13.31 -17.80 -12.71
N TYR A 74 -12.25 -17.18 -12.21
CA TYR A 74 -10.90 -17.76 -12.21
C TYR A 74 -10.84 -19.02 -11.35
N LYS A 75 -11.55 -19.08 -10.24
CA LYS A 75 -11.67 -20.32 -9.44
C LYS A 75 -12.25 -21.48 -10.28
N LEU A 76 -13.27 -21.20 -11.08
CA LEU A 76 -13.81 -22.21 -12.01
C LEU A 76 -12.81 -22.57 -13.12
N LEU A 77 -12.03 -21.61 -13.62
CA LEU A 77 -10.99 -21.84 -14.62
C LEU A 77 -9.94 -22.82 -14.07
N PHE A 78 -9.38 -22.55 -12.90
CA PHE A 78 -8.37 -23.41 -12.27
C PHE A 78 -8.93 -24.78 -11.87
N LEU A 79 -10.14 -24.85 -11.32
CA LEU A 79 -10.79 -26.13 -11.00
C LEU A 79 -10.98 -27.05 -12.21
N ARG A 80 -11.16 -26.50 -13.41
CA ARG A 80 -11.45 -27.30 -14.62
C ARG A 80 -10.24 -27.51 -15.52
N HIS A 81 -9.26 -26.61 -15.49
CA HIS A 81 -8.21 -26.51 -16.51
C HIS A 81 -6.80 -26.28 -15.96
N GLU A 82 -6.55 -26.40 -14.65
CA GLU A 82 -5.32 -26.05 -13.93
C GLU A 82 -4.00 -26.28 -14.71
N GLN A 83 -3.87 -27.45 -15.35
CA GLN A 83 -2.64 -27.83 -16.06
C GLN A 83 -2.37 -27.08 -17.38
N ASN A 84 -3.32 -26.26 -17.85
CA ASN A 84 -3.25 -25.59 -19.15
C ASN A 84 -3.52 -24.08 -19.05
N VAL A 85 -3.52 -23.53 -17.84
CA VAL A 85 -3.72 -22.09 -17.61
C VAL A 85 -2.36 -21.41 -17.64
N ALA A 86 -2.24 -20.29 -18.36
CA ALA A 86 -1.02 -19.54 -18.44
C ALA A 86 -0.76 -18.76 -17.14
N PRO A 87 0.52 -18.51 -16.76
CA PRO A 87 0.87 -17.93 -15.46
C PRO A 87 0.22 -16.56 -15.16
N GLU A 88 -0.02 -15.74 -16.19
CA GLU A 88 -0.69 -14.44 -16.01
C GLU A 88 -2.08 -14.55 -15.38
N TYR A 89 -2.76 -15.70 -15.48
CA TYR A 89 -4.03 -15.94 -14.79
C TYR A 89 -3.85 -16.28 -13.31
N GLU A 90 -2.71 -16.86 -12.90
CA GLU A 90 -2.38 -17.01 -11.48
C GLU A 90 -2.24 -15.64 -10.82
N PHE A 91 -1.53 -14.73 -11.46
CA PHE A 91 -1.39 -13.36 -11.03
C PHE A 91 -2.74 -12.63 -10.88
N ARG A 92 -3.57 -12.62 -11.93
CA ARG A 92 -4.91 -11.98 -11.89
C ARG A 92 -5.83 -12.62 -10.86
N PHE A 93 -5.78 -13.95 -10.72
CA PHE A 93 -6.57 -14.66 -9.73
C PHE A 93 -6.12 -14.31 -8.32
N ALA A 94 -4.81 -14.25 -8.05
CA ALA A 94 -4.27 -13.86 -6.76
C ALA A 94 -4.74 -12.46 -6.34
N HIS A 95 -4.64 -11.46 -7.22
CA HIS A 95 -5.17 -10.11 -6.97
C HIS A 95 -6.68 -10.12 -6.73
N SER A 96 -7.44 -10.88 -7.51
CA SER A 96 -8.89 -10.99 -7.34
C SER A 96 -9.27 -11.62 -6.00
N LEU A 97 -8.53 -12.65 -5.55
CA LEU A 97 -8.71 -13.30 -4.25
C LEU A 97 -8.41 -12.33 -3.10
N ARG A 98 -7.32 -11.55 -3.20
CA ARG A 98 -6.96 -10.56 -2.19
C ARG A 98 -8.04 -9.49 -2.03
N ALA A 99 -8.52 -8.92 -3.14
CA ALA A 99 -9.63 -7.97 -3.12
C ALA A 99 -10.94 -8.58 -2.59
N ALA A 100 -11.09 -9.91 -2.63
CA ALA A 100 -12.20 -10.65 -2.03
C ALA A 100 -11.95 -11.05 -0.56
N GLY A 101 -10.82 -10.65 0.06
CA GLY A 101 -10.46 -10.98 1.44
C GLY A 101 -10.05 -12.45 1.65
N GLN A 102 -9.53 -13.11 0.62
CA GLN A 102 -9.08 -14.52 0.65
C GLN A 102 -7.55 -14.59 0.58
N ASP A 103 -6.87 -13.97 1.56
CA ASP A 103 -5.42 -13.73 1.57
C ASP A 103 -4.61 -15.02 1.53
N ASP A 104 -4.94 -16.03 2.34
CA ASP A 104 -4.24 -17.33 2.37
C ASP A 104 -4.28 -18.07 1.00
N GLU A 105 -5.35 -17.90 0.22
CA GLU A 105 -5.48 -18.50 -1.11
C GLU A 105 -4.74 -17.64 -2.14
N ALA A 106 -4.79 -16.32 -2.02
CA ALA A 106 -4.05 -15.38 -2.86
C ALA A 106 -2.54 -15.61 -2.78
N ASP A 107 -1.99 -15.76 -1.57
CA ASP A 107 -0.56 -16.00 -1.33
C ASP A 107 -0.04 -17.24 -2.04
N LYS A 108 -0.83 -18.32 -2.09
CA LYS A 108 -0.45 -19.55 -2.81
C LYS A 108 -0.30 -19.31 -4.31
N TYR A 109 -1.19 -18.51 -4.92
CA TYR A 109 -1.10 -18.18 -6.34
C TYR A 109 0.01 -17.17 -6.63
N PHE A 110 0.26 -16.20 -5.75
CA PHE A 110 1.42 -15.32 -5.85
C PHE A 110 2.73 -16.10 -5.71
N ALA A 111 2.84 -17.01 -4.73
CA ALA A 111 4.01 -17.86 -4.56
C ALA A 111 4.27 -18.73 -5.80
N SER A 112 3.22 -19.28 -6.41
CA SER A 112 3.31 -20.04 -7.66
C SER A 112 3.79 -19.16 -8.82
N TYR A 113 3.20 -17.97 -8.98
CA TYR A 113 3.52 -17.05 -10.06
C TYR A 113 4.97 -16.54 -9.97
N TYR A 114 5.42 -16.11 -8.78
CA TYR A 114 6.77 -15.59 -8.57
C TYR A 114 7.83 -16.70 -8.33
N ASP A 115 7.46 -17.98 -8.39
CA ASP A 115 8.32 -19.16 -8.11
C ASP A 115 9.08 -19.00 -6.77
N ARG A 116 8.40 -18.50 -5.74
CA ARG A 116 8.94 -18.30 -4.39
C ARG A 116 7.85 -18.40 -3.33
N GLU A 117 8.25 -18.81 -2.11
CA GLU A 117 7.35 -18.76 -0.96
C GLU A 117 7.13 -17.29 -0.56
N ILE A 118 5.87 -16.87 -0.55
CA ILE A 118 5.44 -15.54 -0.11
C ILE A 118 4.56 -15.74 1.11
N ALA A 119 4.94 -15.12 2.23
CA ALA A 119 4.10 -15.01 3.42
C ALA A 119 3.62 -13.56 3.55
N PHE A 120 2.33 -13.33 3.38
CA PHE A 120 1.76 -11.98 3.45
C PHE A 120 1.91 -11.36 4.84
N GLU A 121 1.82 -12.17 5.90
CA GLU A 121 2.08 -11.73 7.27
C GLU A 121 3.54 -11.24 7.46
N ASP A 122 4.52 -11.96 6.87
CA ASP A 122 5.92 -11.55 6.92
C ASP A 122 6.16 -10.25 6.12
N PHE A 123 5.47 -10.09 4.98
CA PHE A 123 5.51 -8.84 4.21
C PHE A 123 4.93 -7.67 5.01
N GLN A 124 3.77 -7.84 5.65
CA GLN A 124 3.18 -6.82 6.52
C GLN A 124 4.11 -6.47 7.69
N ALA A 125 4.71 -7.47 8.33
CA ALA A 125 5.67 -7.27 9.42
C ALA A 125 6.90 -6.49 8.96
N SER A 126 7.43 -6.79 7.75
CA SER A 126 8.59 -6.08 7.20
C SER A 126 8.33 -4.59 6.97
N ILE A 127 7.11 -4.22 6.61
CA ILE A 127 6.70 -2.81 6.47
C ILE A 127 6.65 -2.12 7.82
N VAL A 128 6.08 -2.76 8.85
CA VAL A 128 5.99 -2.21 10.21
C VAL A 128 7.39 -2.03 10.83
N ASP A 129 8.35 -2.89 10.46
CA ASP A 129 9.73 -2.77 10.93
C ASP A 129 10.54 -1.66 10.23
N SER A 130 10.01 -1.05 9.19
CA SER A 130 10.64 0.07 8.50
C SER A 130 10.75 1.29 9.44
N SER A 131 11.98 1.83 9.57
CA SER A 131 12.24 2.99 10.44
C SER A 131 11.60 4.30 9.95
N ASN A 132 11.04 4.30 8.74
CA ASN A 132 10.42 5.45 8.08
C ASN A 132 8.92 5.25 7.80
N LEU A 133 8.28 4.36 8.53
CA LEU A 133 6.86 4.09 8.33
C LEU A 133 6.02 5.29 8.79
N PHE A 134 5.08 5.68 7.93
CA PHE A 134 4.00 6.60 8.28
C PHE A 134 2.69 5.84 8.41
N ILE A 135 1.88 6.25 9.38
CA ILE A 135 0.46 5.84 9.46
C ILE A 135 -0.36 6.89 8.73
N TYR A 136 -1.23 6.43 7.84
CA TYR A 136 -2.11 7.27 7.04
C TYR A 136 -3.56 7.10 7.47
N GLU A 137 -4.27 8.21 7.63
CA GLU A 137 -5.72 8.22 7.79
C GLU A 137 -6.34 8.79 6.51
N THR A 138 -7.11 7.99 5.80
CA THR A 138 -7.69 8.37 4.51
C THR A 138 -9.18 8.71 4.63
N THR A 139 -9.62 9.76 3.92
CA THR A 139 -11.01 10.17 3.85
C THR A 139 -11.43 10.40 2.40
N MET A 140 -12.51 9.76 1.96
CA MET A 140 -13.05 9.97 0.62
C MET A 140 -13.59 11.39 0.48
N LEU A 141 -13.20 12.08 -0.60
CA LEU A 141 -13.65 13.44 -0.87
C LEU A 141 -15.03 13.45 -1.53
N ALA A 142 -15.87 14.37 -1.09
CA ALA A 142 -17.14 14.63 -1.75
C ALA A 142 -16.91 15.54 -2.97
N THR A 143 -17.01 14.98 -4.18
CA THR A 143 -16.84 15.71 -5.45
C THR A 143 -18.18 16.03 -6.12
N ASP A 144 -19.29 16.09 -5.39
CA ASP A 144 -20.67 16.34 -5.84
C ASP A 144 -21.23 15.36 -6.89
N ASN A 145 -20.50 14.28 -7.25
CA ASN A 145 -20.97 13.31 -8.23
C ASN A 145 -20.51 11.87 -7.91
N SER A 146 -21.27 11.16 -7.10
CA SER A 146 -20.98 9.80 -6.61
C SER A 146 -20.92 8.70 -7.68
N THR A 147 -21.25 8.99 -8.94
CA THR A 147 -21.29 8.00 -10.03
C THR A 147 -20.16 8.17 -11.05
N SER A 148 -19.40 9.27 -11.00
CA SER A 148 -18.22 9.47 -11.84
C SER A 148 -17.02 8.67 -11.34
N SER A 149 -16.02 8.51 -12.22
CA SER A 149 -14.65 8.22 -11.83
C SER A 149 -13.89 9.52 -11.76
N ASP A 150 -13.24 9.81 -10.63
CA ASP A 150 -12.45 11.00 -10.36
C ASP A 150 -11.05 10.56 -9.90
N PHE A 151 -9.97 10.97 -10.58
CA PHE A 151 -8.59 10.60 -10.23
C PHE A 151 -7.54 11.58 -10.79
N GLY A 152 -6.25 11.34 -10.49
CA GLY A 152 -5.13 12.10 -11.07
C GLY A 152 -5.11 13.56 -10.60
N ILE A 153 -5.34 13.78 -9.30
CA ILE A 153 -5.29 15.11 -8.71
C ILE A 153 -3.88 15.69 -8.80
N SER A 154 -3.78 16.98 -9.13
CA SER A 154 -2.52 17.74 -9.15
C SER A 154 -2.73 19.14 -8.63
N TYR A 155 -1.76 19.66 -7.90
CA TYR A 155 -1.77 21.05 -7.48
C TYR A 155 -1.39 21.98 -8.63
N PHE A 156 -2.10 23.10 -8.75
CA PHE A 156 -1.64 24.22 -9.56
C PHE A 156 -1.98 25.55 -8.90
N GLY A 157 -0.96 26.37 -8.65
CA GLY A 157 -1.11 27.54 -7.78
C GLY A 157 -1.18 27.16 -6.29
N GLU A 158 -1.58 28.12 -5.45
CA GLU A 158 -1.58 27.94 -3.98
C GLU A 158 -2.78 27.11 -3.49
N ASP A 159 -4.00 27.42 -3.98
CA ASP A 159 -5.27 26.86 -3.52
C ASP A 159 -6.06 26.16 -4.62
N GLN A 160 -5.41 25.78 -5.72
CA GLN A 160 -6.07 25.17 -6.86
C GLN A 160 -5.54 23.77 -7.13
N ILE A 161 -6.47 22.93 -7.61
CA ILE A 161 -6.18 21.58 -8.07
C ILE A 161 -6.77 21.35 -9.44
N SER A 162 -6.19 20.40 -10.17
CA SER A 162 -6.81 19.77 -11.32
C SER A 162 -7.00 18.28 -11.07
N PHE A 163 -7.96 17.66 -11.73
CA PHE A 163 -8.20 16.21 -11.70
C PHE A 163 -9.01 15.78 -12.93
N ALA A 164 -8.88 14.51 -13.29
CA ALA A 164 -9.66 13.89 -14.37
C ALA A 164 -11.01 13.39 -13.85
N SER A 165 -12.08 13.55 -14.65
CA SER A 165 -13.41 13.09 -14.27
C SER A 165 -14.26 12.66 -15.46
N THR A 166 -15.09 11.63 -15.23
CA THR A 166 -16.13 11.19 -16.19
C THR A 166 -17.48 11.87 -15.98
N ARG A 167 -17.55 12.97 -15.21
CA ARG A 167 -18.82 13.65 -14.84
C ARG A 167 -19.56 14.31 -15.99
N ASN A 168 -18.88 14.57 -17.12
CA ASN A 168 -19.48 15.22 -18.28
C ASN A 168 -20.28 14.22 -19.13
N THR A 169 -21.56 14.06 -18.83
CA THR A 169 -22.43 13.12 -19.54
C THR A 169 -22.72 13.48 -21.01
N ALA A 170 -22.25 14.63 -21.49
CA ALA A 170 -22.34 15.01 -22.90
C ALA A 170 -21.21 14.40 -23.76
N ARG A 171 -20.15 13.87 -23.10
CA ARG A 171 -19.03 13.23 -23.78
C ARG A 171 -19.40 11.85 -24.34
N PRO A 172 -18.66 11.35 -25.34
CA PRO A 172 -18.80 9.99 -25.85
C PRO A 172 -18.70 8.95 -24.75
N ILE A 173 -19.46 7.86 -24.87
CA ILE A 173 -19.39 6.74 -23.90
C ILE A 173 -18.25 5.80 -24.29
N TYR A 174 -17.33 5.61 -23.35
CA TYR A 174 -16.21 4.69 -23.52
C TYR A 174 -16.68 3.24 -23.36
N PRO A 175 -16.45 2.38 -24.37
CA PRO A 175 -16.98 1.01 -24.34
C PRO A 175 -16.42 0.15 -23.22
N TRP A 176 -15.21 0.42 -22.75
CA TRP A 176 -14.51 -0.35 -21.70
C TRP A 176 -15.34 -0.47 -20.42
N ASN A 177 -15.81 0.66 -19.90
CA ASN A 177 -16.46 0.75 -18.60
C ASN A 177 -17.85 1.41 -18.63
N LYS A 178 -18.36 1.76 -19.81
CA LYS A 178 -19.66 2.44 -20.03
C LYS A 178 -19.78 3.83 -19.38
N LYS A 179 -18.66 4.47 -19.09
CA LYS A 179 -18.63 5.85 -18.58
C LYS A 179 -18.33 6.84 -19.74
N PRO A 180 -18.66 8.13 -19.59
CA PRO A 180 -18.19 9.16 -20.50
C PRO A 180 -16.66 9.18 -20.60
N THR A 181 -16.10 9.69 -21.68
CA THR A 181 -14.67 10.01 -21.76
C THR A 181 -14.30 11.04 -20.69
N LEU A 182 -13.04 11.00 -20.25
CA LEU A 182 -12.51 11.85 -19.19
C LEU A 182 -12.28 13.26 -19.71
N ASP A 183 -12.69 14.26 -18.93
CA ASP A 183 -12.25 15.64 -19.05
C ASP A 183 -11.38 16.02 -17.84
N LEU A 184 -10.44 16.94 -18.03
CA LEU A 184 -9.77 17.62 -16.92
C LEU A 184 -10.70 18.70 -16.34
N TYR A 185 -10.77 18.73 -15.01
CA TYR A 185 -11.47 19.73 -14.21
C TYR A 185 -10.48 20.49 -13.33
N SER A 186 -10.84 21.69 -12.93
CA SER A 186 -10.17 22.43 -11.88
C SER A 186 -11.14 22.75 -10.75
N GLY A 187 -10.61 22.89 -9.54
CA GLY A 187 -11.35 23.28 -8.37
C GLY A 187 -10.46 24.00 -7.36
N ASN A 188 -11.10 24.63 -6.38
CA ASN A 188 -10.39 25.19 -5.24
C ASN A 188 -10.32 24.13 -4.13
N ILE A 189 -9.21 24.14 -3.37
CA ILE A 189 -9.02 23.27 -2.22
C ILE A 189 -8.88 24.11 -0.96
N SER A 190 -9.62 23.74 0.11
CA SER A 190 -9.49 24.38 1.42
C SER A 190 -8.33 23.78 2.22
N GLU A 191 -7.96 24.42 3.35
CA GLU A 191 -6.98 23.89 4.30
C GLU A 191 -7.42 22.55 4.92
N GLU A 192 -8.74 22.32 5.00
CA GLU A 192 -9.33 21.05 5.47
C GLU A 192 -9.32 19.96 4.39
N GLY A 193 -8.96 20.30 3.14
CA GLY A 193 -8.91 19.38 2.00
C GLY A 193 -10.24 19.27 1.24
N GLU A 194 -11.23 20.13 1.48
CA GLU A 194 -12.49 20.13 0.76
C GLU A 194 -12.36 20.76 -0.64
N ILE A 195 -12.91 20.08 -1.65
CA ILE A 195 -12.91 20.56 -3.04
C ILE A 195 -14.20 21.35 -3.30
N SER A 196 -14.05 22.54 -3.89
CA SER A 196 -15.16 23.43 -4.24
C SER A 196 -14.94 24.11 -5.58
N ASN A 197 -16.01 24.76 -6.12
CA ASN A 197 -15.97 25.50 -7.39
C ASN A 197 -15.42 24.68 -8.56
N VAL A 198 -15.83 23.41 -8.65
CA VAL A 198 -15.38 22.51 -9.73
C VAL A 198 -15.93 22.97 -11.07
N VAL A 199 -15.03 23.25 -12.01
CA VAL A 199 -15.34 23.69 -13.37
C VAL A 199 -14.49 22.94 -14.39
N LEU A 200 -14.93 22.90 -15.64
CA LEU A 200 -14.13 22.36 -16.73
C LEU A 200 -12.81 23.14 -16.84
N PHE A 201 -11.68 22.41 -16.93
CA PHE A 201 -10.36 23.03 -16.86
C PHE A 201 -10.10 24.01 -18.03
N SER A 202 -10.35 23.55 -19.25
CA SER A 202 -10.18 24.40 -20.47
C SER A 202 -10.87 23.79 -21.66
N ASP A 203 -11.62 24.59 -22.43
CA ASP A 203 -12.24 24.17 -23.69
C ASP A 203 -11.22 23.91 -24.82
N VAL A 204 -9.99 24.42 -24.71
CA VAL A 204 -8.90 24.16 -25.65
C VAL A 204 -8.19 22.85 -25.34
N ILE A 205 -8.14 22.48 -24.05
CA ILE A 205 -7.49 21.24 -23.59
C ILE A 205 -8.45 20.06 -23.66
N ASN A 206 -9.68 20.20 -23.20
CA ASN A 206 -10.66 19.12 -23.20
C ASN A 206 -11.29 18.90 -24.59
N THR A 207 -11.33 17.62 -25.01
CA THR A 207 -11.86 17.20 -26.32
C THR A 207 -12.91 16.09 -26.18
N ASP A 208 -13.28 15.42 -27.24
CA ASP A 208 -14.14 14.22 -27.19
C ASP A 208 -13.36 12.94 -26.86
N GLU A 209 -12.03 13.01 -26.82
CA GLU A 209 -11.16 11.91 -26.36
C GLU A 209 -11.00 11.97 -24.83
N HIS A 210 -10.14 11.12 -24.25
CA HIS A 210 -9.83 11.21 -22.81
C HIS A 210 -8.69 12.20 -22.59
N GLU A 211 -8.87 13.13 -21.66
CA GLU A 211 -7.80 13.90 -21.05
C GLU A 211 -7.69 13.53 -19.56
N SER A 212 -6.46 13.23 -19.10
CA SER A 212 -6.21 12.86 -17.71
C SER A 212 -4.85 13.36 -17.21
N SER A 213 -4.51 13.07 -15.98
CA SER A 213 -3.22 13.29 -15.31
C SER A 213 -2.46 14.53 -15.79
N ALA A 214 -2.57 15.63 -15.06
CA ALA A 214 -1.89 16.87 -15.40
C ALA A 214 -0.69 17.12 -14.48
N ALA A 215 0.40 17.70 -15.01
CA ALA A 215 1.55 18.19 -14.25
C ALA A 215 1.85 19.63 -14.65
N PHE A 216 2.03 20.49 -13.67
CA PHE A 216 2.23 21.93 -13.88
C PHE A 216 3.66 22.33 -13.58
N SER A 217 4.21 23.28 -14.36
CA SER A 217 5.43 23.98 -13.99
C SER A 217 5.22 24.78 -12.71
N GLN A 218 6.28 25.01 -11.96
CA GLN A 218 6.24 25.74 -10.67
C GLN A 218 5.62 27.15 -10.78
N ASP A 219 5.84 27.82 -11.92
CA ASP A 219 5.25 29.14 -12.22
C ASP A 219 3.80 29.07 -12.72
N GLY A 220 3.23 27.86 -12.89
CA GLY A 220 1.88 27.63 -13.39
C GLY A 220 1.66 28.03 -14.85
N GLN A 221 2.73 28.30 -15.63
CA GLN A 221 2.61 28.75 -17.00
C GLN A 221 2.64 27.64 -18.05
N THR A 222 3.05 26.43 -17.66
CA THR A 222 3.09 25.25 -18.54
C THR A 222 2.35 24.10 -17.88
N VAL A 223 1.53 23.40 -18.66
CA VAL A 223 0.88 22.14 -18.23
C VAL A 223 1.25 21.03 -19.22
N TYR A 224 1.62 19.88 -18.67
CA TYR A 224 1.72 18.61 -19.37
C TYR A 224 0.53 17.75 -18.96
N PHE A 225 -0.10 17.09 -19.91
CA PHE A 225 -1.28 16.26 -19.63
C PHE A 225 -1.41 15.13 -20.65
N ASP A 226 -2.10 14.09 -20.25
CA ASP A 226 -2.41 12.95 -21.11
C ASP A 226 -3.60 13.26 -22.01
N ARG A 227 -3.52 12.76 -23.24
CA ARG A 227 -4.67 12.68 -24.15
C ARG A 227 -4.60 11.41 -24.99
N THR A 228 -5.72 10.73 -25.14
CA THR A 228 -5.85 9.65 -26.11
C THR A 228 -5.72 10.19 -27.54
N ASN A 229 -4.93 9.52 -28.37
CA ASN A 229 -4.75 9.93 -29.77
C ASN A 229 -6.05 9.71 -30.57
N GLU A 230 -6.45 10.67 -31.40
CA GLU A 230 -7.61 10.55 -32.29
C GLU A 230 -7.43 9.41 -33.30
N LYS A 231 -6.19 9.20 -33.77
CA LYS A 231 -5.87 8.16 -34.74
C LYS A 231 -5.72 6.82 -34.05
N ARG A 232 -6.41 5.82 -34.60
CA ARG A 232 -6.34 4.43 -34.14
C ARG A 232 -5.52 3.61 -35.13
N PHE A 233 -4.51 2.93 -34.63
CA PHE A 233 -3.64 2.04 -35.39
C PHE A 233 -4.06 0.60 -35.17
N LYS A 234 -3.69 -0.27 -36.11
CA LYS A 234 -3.84 -1.72 -35.91
C LYS A 234 -2.61 -2.23 -35.18
N ASP A 235 -2.84 -2.86 -34.04
CA ASP A 235 -1.81 -3.63 -33.35
C ASP A 235 -1.42 -4.91 -34.14
N THR A 236 -0.49 -5.67 -33.59
CA THR A 236 -0.02 -6.93 -34.20
C THR A 236 -1.13 -7.99 -34.36
N SER A 237 -2.20 -7.91 -33.56
CA SER A 237 -3.37 -8.77 -33.65
C SER A 237 -4.41 -8.26 -34.67
N GLY A 238 -4.20 -7.07 -35.23
CA GLY A 238 -5.08 -6.43 -36.18
C GLY A 238 -6.23 -5.63 -35.53
N ILE A 239 -6.21 -5.47 -34.21
CA ILE A 239 -7.16 -4.67 -33.43
C ILE A 239 -6.80 -3.19 -33.59
N ARG A 240 -7.81 -2.32 -33.70
CA ARG A 240 -7.60 -0.90 -33.71
C ARG A 240 -7.53 -0.35 -32.29
N VAL A 241 -6.34 0.10 -31.90
CA VAL A 241 -6.07 0.75 -30.61
C VAL A 241 -5.74 2.22 -30.80
N ALA A 242 -6.10 3.05 -29.84
CA ALA A 242 -5.62 4.41 -29.70
C ALA A 242 -4.66 4.44 -28.50
N HIS A 243 -3.42 4.84 -28.74
CA HIS A 243 -2.43 5.04 -27.70
C HIS A 243 -2.60 6.41 -27.08
N ILE A 244 -2.10 6.56 -25.84
CA ILE A 244 -2.10 7.81 -25.09
C ILE A 244 -0.82 8.56 -25.40
N SER A 245 -0.91 9.88 -25.49
CA SER A 245 0.26 10.76 -25.65
C SER A 245 0.23 11.88 -24.64
N ILE A 246 1.40 12.31 -24.20
CA ILE A 246 1.52 13.53 -23.42
C ILE A 246 1.53 14.73 -24.36
N PHE A 247 0.74 15.73 -23.99
CA PHE A 247 0.69 17.04 -24.64
C PHE A 247 1.18 18.11 -23.67
N ARG A 248 1.69 19.19 -24.23
CA ARG A 248 2.10 20.39 -23.50
C ARG A 248 1.25 21.56 -23.96
N SER A 249 0.74 22.37 -23.04
CA SER A 249 0.15 23.67 -23.32
C SER A 249 0.80 24.76 -22.48
N GLN A 250 0.87 25.96 -23.01
CA GLN A 250 1.42 27.13 -22.33
C GLN A 250 0.34 28.21 -22.16
N MET A 251 0.44 28.93 -21.04
CA MET A 251 -0.43 30.05 -20.74
C MET A 251 -0.05 31.26 -21.62
N VAL A 252 -1.00 31.80 -22.35
CA VAL A 252 -0.82 32.97 -23.19
C VAL A 252 -1.94 33.97 -22.87
N ASP A 253 -1.59 35.15 -22.41
CA ASP A 253 -2.55 36.21 -22.06
C ASP A 253 -3.64 35.76 -21.04
N GLY A 254 -3.28 34.86 -20.14
CA GLY A 254 -4.16 34.33 -19.08
C GLY A 254 -5.12 33.22 -19.54
N ALA A 255 -4.90 32.61 -20.70
CA ALA A 255 -5.62 31.43 -21.20
C ALA A 255 -4.64 30.34 -21.67
N TRP A 256 -5.05 29.08 -21.60
CA TRP A 256 -4.28 27.98 -22.16
C TRP A 256 -4.26 28.03 -23.68
N GLY A 257 -3.07 27.94 -24.28
CA GLY A 257 -2.85 27.87 -25.71
C GLY A 257 -3.14 26.48 -26.29
N GLU A 258 -3.06 26.37 -27.63
CA GLU A 258 -3.25 25.11 -28.34
C GLU A 258 -2.21 24.07 -27.86
N PRO A 259 -2.63 22.86 -27.49
CA PRO A 259 -1.72 21.82 -27.01
C PRO A 259 -0.80 21.28 -28.11
N GLU A 260 0.46 21.07 -27.78
CA GLU A 260 1.45 20.43 -28.64
C GLU A 260 1.79 19.04 -28.10
N LYS A 261 1.77 18.02 -28.98
CA LYS A 261 2.25 16.67 -28.61
C LYS A 261 3.77 16.72 -28.38
N ILE A 262 4.26 16.15 -27.25
CA ILE A 262 5.70 16.07 -26.99
C ILE A 262 6.40 15.15 -28.00
N PRO A 263 7.66 15.42 -28.37
CA PRO A 263 8.32 14.79 -29.53
C PRO A 263 8.62 13.29 -29.39
N PHE A 264 8.67 12.75 -28.17
CA PHE A 264 8.91 11.31 -27.91
C PHE A 264 7.61 10.53 -27.68
N SER A 265 6.43 11.14 -27.77
CA SER A 265 5.16 10.43 -27.87
C SER A 265 5.02 9.78 -29.25
N SER A 266 4.38 8.61 -29.28
CA SER A 266 4.22 7.80 -30.48
C SER A 266 2.75 7.47 -30.74
N GLU A 267 2.50 6.94 -31.92
CA GLU A 267 1.22 6.34 -32.27
C GLU A 267 1.27 4.80 -32.19
N GLU A 268 2.46 4.24 -31.87
CA GLU A 268 2.71 2.79 -31.75
C GLU A 268 2.82 2.32 -30.29
N TYR A 269 2.95 3.27 -29.34
CA TYR A 269 2.99 3.02 -27.89
C TYR A 269 2.42 4.22 -27.14
N SER A 270 2.03 4.00 -25.89
CA SER A 270 1.52 5.03 -24.99
C SER A 270 2.64 5.71 -24.22
N VAL A 271 2.46 7.01 -23.96
CA VAL A 271 3.26 7.82 -23.03
C VAL A 271 2.25 8.59 -22.19
N GLU A 272 2.22 8.34 -20.89
CA GLU A 272 1.15 8.79 -19.99
C GLU A 272 1.61 9.17 -18.60
N HIS A 273 0.75 9.77 -17.79
CA HIS A 273 0.97 10.16 -16.41
C HIS A 273 2.21 11.04 -16.20
N PRO A 274 2.25 12.25 -16.77
CA PRO A 274 3.38 13.15 -16.60
C PRO A 274 3.53 13.63 -15.17
N ALA A 275 4.79 13.75 -14.69
CA ALA A 275 5.14 14.40 -13.45
C ALA A 275 6.44 15.18 -13.61
N LEU A 276 6.49 16.40 -13.10
CA LEU A 276 7.70 17.23 -13.14
C LEU A 276 8.50 17.10 -11.85
N SER A 277 9.83 17.11 -11.97
CA SER A 277 10.69 17.40 -10.82
C SER A 277 10.39 18.78 -10.26
N PRO A 278 10.66 19.04 -8.96
CA PRO A 278 10.36 20.33 -8.34
C PRO A 278 11.00 21.53 -9.05
N ASP A 279 12.19 21.35 -9.62
CA ASP A 279 12.90 22.38 -10.39
C ASP A 279 12.45 22.49 -11.87
N GLY A 280 11.54 21.61 -12.30
CA GLY A 280 11.03 21.54 -13.66
C GLY A 280 12.03 21.04 -14.71
N SER A 281 13.22 20.58 -14.30
CA SER A 281 14.29 20.16 -15.22
C SER A 281 14.13 18.71 -15.72
N THR A 282 13.25 17.93 -15.12
CA THR A 282 13.01 16.54 -15.47
C THR A 282 11.52 16.24 -15.53
N LEU A 283 11.09 15.58 -16.60
CA LEU A 283 9.74 15.05 -16.75
C LEU A 283 9.80 13.54 -16.56
N PHE A 284 9.04 13.02 -15.60
CA PHE A 284 8.79 11.60 -15.37
C PHE A 284 7.48 11.21 -16.03
N PHE A 285 7.37 9.98 -16.49
CA PHE A 285 6.16 9.48 -17.16
C PHE A 285 6.14 7.96 -17.21
N ALA A 286 4.97 7.37 -17.43
CA ALA A 286 4.80 5.94 -17.69
C ALA A 286 4.73 5.68 -19.21
N SER A 287 5.24 4.53 -19.67
CA SER A 287 5.17 4.15 -21.08
C SER A 287 5.33 2.66 -21.32
N ASP A 288 4.62 2.13 -22.31
CA ASP A 288 4.80 0.78 -22.88
C ASP A 288 5.72 0.81 -24.12
N MET A 289 6.63 1.80 -24.20
CA MET A 289 7.58 1.91 -25.31
C MET A 289 8.54 0.72 -25.36
N PRO A 290 8.94 0.27 -26.58
CA PRO A 290 9.80 -0.89 -26.72
C PRO A 290 11.15 -0.74 -25.98
N GLY A 291 11.56 -1.79 -25.27
CA GLY A 291 12.83 -1.85 -24.56
C GLY A 291 12.72 -1.61 -23.05
N GLY A 292 11.50 -1.58 -22.51
CA GLY A 292 11.22 -1.59 -21.08
C GLY A 292 11.35 -3.00 -20.46
N GLU A 293 11.11 -3.06 -19.15
CA GLU A 293 11.13 -4.30 -18.35
C GLU A 293 9.76 -5.01 -18.44
N GLY A 294 8.66 -4.25 -18.55
CA GLY A 294 7.33 -4.78 -18.44
C GLY A 294 6.26 -4.20 -19.36
N SER A 295 5.05 -4.16 -18.82
CA SER A 295 3.85 -3.71 -19.54
C SER A 295 3.82 -2.18 -19.66
N PHE A 296 4.01 -1.49 -18.52
CA PHE A 296 4.20 -0.04 -18.45
C PHE A 296 5.31 0.25 -17.45
N ASP A 297 6.36 0.89 -17.91
CA ASP A 297 7.52 1.27 -17.12
C ASP A 297 7.53 2.76 -16.85
N LEU A 298 8.19 3.16 -15.75
CA LEU A 298 8.52 4.55 -15.50
C LEU A 298 9.83 4.95 -16.20
N TYR A 299 9.75 6.10 -16.83
CA TYR A 299 10.85 6.76 -17.52
C TYR A 299 11.03 8.18 -17.00
N LYS A 300 12.21 8.75 -17.24
CA LYS A 300 12.51 10.16 -17.05
C LYS A 300 13.15 10.76 -18.30
N VAL A 301 12.96 12.06 -18.50
CA VAL A 301 13.59 12.81 -19.60
C VAL A 301 13.94 14.22 -19.14
N ALA A 302 15.12 14.71 -19.54
CA ALA A 302 15.49 16.09 -19.25
C ALA A 302 14.61 17.09 -20.03
N VAL A 303 14.19 18.16 -19.36
CA VAL A 303 13.51 19.32 -19.95
C VAL A 303 14.50 20.47 -19.96
N ASN A 304 14.90 20.90 -21.13
CA ASN A 304 15.87 21.98 -21.31
C ASN A 304 15.21 23.36 -21.12
N GLU A 305 16.00 24.39 -20.79
CA GLU A 305 15.52 25.77 -20.60
C GLU A 305 14.78 26.34 -21.83
N ASP A 306 15.10 25.87 -23.02
CA ASP A 306 14.41 26.27 -24.28
C ASP A 306 13.13 25.47 -24.55
N GLY A 307 12.74 24.60 -23.61
CA GLY A 307 11.56 23.75 -23.70
C GLY A 307 11.72 22.51 -24.60
N THR A 308 12.93 22.22 -25.07
CA THR A 308 13.23 20.96 -25.77
C THR A 308 13.49 19.83 -24.77
N PHE A 309 13.47 18.59 -25.23
CA PHE A 309 13.64 17.41 -24.40
C PHE A 309 14.92 16.66 -24.73
N GLY A 310 15.48 16.00 -23.73
CA GLY A 310 16.53 15.00 -23.90
C GLY A 310 16.03 13.68 -24.49
N THR A 311 16.79 12.61 -24.28
CA THR A 311 16.37 11.24 -24.62
C THR A 311 15.72 10.61 -23.40
N PRO A 312 14.54 9.96 -23.52
CA PRO A 312 13.95 9.19 -22.42
C PRO A 312 14.88 8.10 -21.89
N GLU A 313 14.93 7.95 -20.57
CA GLU A 313 15.71 6.96 -19.84
C GLU A 313 14.76 6.12 -18.98
N ASN A 314 14.80 4.78 -19.11
CA ASN A 314 14.07 3.87 -18.24
C ASN A 314 14.65 3.92 -16.82
N LEU A 315 13.82 3.88 -15.77
CA LEU A 315 14.31 3.92 -14.38
C LEU A 315 14.92 2.60 -13.92
N GLY A 316 14.79 1.53 -14.70
CA GLY A 316 15.42 0.23 -14.46
C GLY A 316 14.68 -0.67 -13.46
N PRO A 317 15.19 -1.90 -13.24
CA PRO A 317 14.49 -2.98 -12.54
C PRO A 317 14.34 -2.79 -11.02
N GLY A 318 14.94 -1.76 -10.43
CA GLY A 318 14.68 -1.39 -9.03
C GLY A 318 13.34 -0.71 -8.83
N ILE A 319 12.81 -0.11 -9.89
CA ILE A 319 11.51 0.56 -9.94
C ILE A 319 10.54 -0.20 -10.82
N ASN A 320 10.96 -0.58 -12.03
CA ASN A 320 10.12 -1.21 -13.04
C ASN A 320 10.11 -2.73 -12.88
N THR A 321 8.93 -3.32 -13.10
CA THR A 321 8.69 -4.76 -13.03
C THR A 321 8.21 -5.30 -14.39
N GLU A 322 7.86 -6.56 -14.48
CA GLU A 322 7.22 -7.12 -15.68
C GLU A 322 5.75 -6.68 -15.86
N HIS A 323 5.19 -5.95 -14.89
CA HIS A 323 3.81 -5.47 -14.90
C HIS A 323 3.71 -3.96 -15.17
N ARG A 324 2.98 -3.21 -14.35
CA ARG A 324 2.73 -1.79 -14.58
C ARG A 324 3.26 -0.94 -13.45
N GLU A 325 4.04 0.07 -13.80
CA GLU A 325 4.38 1.20 -12.96
C GLU A 325 3.79 2.46 -13.59
N GLN A 326 2.93 3.15 -12.83
CA GLN A 326 2.13 4.27 -13.33
C GLN A 326 2.03 5.40 -12.30
N PHE A 327 1.47 6.55 -12.71
CA PHE A 327 1.19 7.71 -11.85
C PHE A 327 2.39 8.18 -11.03
N PRO A 328 3.55 8.46 -11.65
CA PRO A 328 4.67 9.03 -10.93
C PRO A 328 4.32 10.41 -10.35
N PHE A 329 4.88 10.71 -9.20
CA PHE A 329 4.87 12.02 -8.57
C PHE A 329 6.22 12.25 -7.87
N VAL A 330 6.82 13.42 -8.03
CA VAL A 330 8.09 13.76 -7.39
C VAL A 330 7.87 14.89 -6.41
N SER A 331 8.15 14.61 -5.13
CA SER A 331 8.01 15.61 -4.06
C SER A 331 9.17 16.62 -4.05
N GLU A 332 9.04 17.69 -3.27
CA GLU A 332 10.04 18.79 -3.20
C GLU A 332 11.43 18.30 -2.76
N ASN A 333 11.54 17.21 -2.00
CA ASN A 333 12.81 16.59 -1.61
C ASN A 333 13.31 15.51 -2.60
N ASN A 334 12.73 15.45 -3.80
CA ASN A 334 13.04 14.48 -4.86
C ASN A 334 12.73 13.02 -4.48
N THR A 335 11.81 12.74 -3.59
CA THR A 335 11.24 11.41 -3.43
C THR A 335 10.27 11.15 -4.57
N LEU A 336 10.47 10.06 -5.31
CA LEU A 336 9.56 9.56 -6.32
C LEU A 336 8.49 8.70 -5.63
N TYR A 337 7.22 9.00 -5.88
CA TYR A 337 6.08 8.17 -5.55
C TYR A 337 5.46 7.65 -6.83
N PHE A 338 4.95 6.43 -6.82
CA PHE A 338 4.32 5.82 -8.00
C PHE A 338 3.38 4.68 -7.58
N ALA A 339 2.56 4.23 -8.49
CA ALA A 339 1.70 3.06 -8.30
C ALA A 339 2.23 1.88 -9.12
N SER A 340 2.22 0.67 -8.54
CA SER A 340 2.62 -0.56 -9.21
C SER A 340 1.72 -1.73 -8.82
N ASP A 341 1.46 -2.61 -9.80
CA ASP A 341 0.82 -3.93 -9.58
C ASP A 341 1.82 -5.08 -9.68
N GLY A 342 3.10 -4.81 -9.98
CA GLY A 342 4.14 -5.82 -10.10
C GLY A 342 4.99 -6.02 -8.85
N HIS A 343 5.14 -5.02 -8.00
CA HIS A 343 5.76 -5.16 -6.69
C HIS A 343 4.81 -5.85 -5.69
N LEU A 344 5.38 -6.49 -4.67
CA LEU A 344 4.56 -7.13 -3.63
C LEU A 344 3.79 -6.09 -2.83
N GLY A 345 2.46 -6.22 -2.78
CA GLY A 345 1.56 -5.23 -2.23
C GLY A 345 0.30 -5.79 -1.59
N PHE A 346 -0.62 -4.89 -1.24
CA PHE A 346 -1.89 -5.18 -0.58
C PHE A 346 -3.04 -5.34 -1.58
N GLY A 347 -2.95 -4.66 -2.73
CA GLY A 347 -4.00 -4.61 -3.75
C GLY A 347 -3.48 -4.94 -5.15
N ASN A 348 -4.15 -4.40 -6.16
CA ASN A 348 -3.73 -4.52 -7.55
C ASN A 348 -2.71 -3.41 -7.87
N LEU A 349 -3.11 -2.13 -7.87
CA LEU A 349 -2.16 -1.02 -7.83
C LEU A 349 -1.96 -0.57 -6.38
N ASP A 350 -0.73 -0.56 -5.91
CA ASP A 350 -0.33 -0.01 -4.62
C ASP A 350 0.64 1.16 -4.80
N ILE A 351 0.68 2.05 -3.83
CA ILE A 351 1.57 3.21 -3.83
C ILE A 351 2.89 2.84 -3.16
N TYR A 352 3.97 3.16 -3.88
CA TYR A 352 5.37 2.99 -3.47
C TYR A 352 6.08 4.33 -3.46
N LYS A 353 7.20 4.40 -2.76
CA LYS A 353 8.17 5.49 -2.86
C LYS A 353 9.55 4.96 -3.22
N SER A 354 10.37 5.85 -3.75
CA SER A 354 11.80 5.63 -3.97
C SER A 354 12.57 6.92 -3.75
N GLU A 355 13.70 6.82 -3.08
CA GLU A 355 14.54 7.96 -2.72
C GLU A 355 15.92 7.88 -3.40
N GLY A 356 16.62 9.00 -3.45
CA GLY A 356 18.01 9.04 -3.92
C GLY A 356 18.17 8.80 -5.43
N ASP A 357 18.69 7.65 -5.82
CA ASP A 357 18.99 7.27 -7.22
C ASP A 357 17.86 6.49 -7.89
N TYR A 358 16.72 6.31 -7.20
CA TYR A 358 15.57 5.53 -7.67
C TYR A 358 15.89 4.07 -7.99
N SER A 359 16.65 3.42 -7.10
CA SER A 359 17.11 2.04 -7.29
C SER A 359 16.30 1.00 -6.51
N GLU A 360 15.42 1.41 -5.62
CA GLU A 360 14.61 0.53 -4.77
C GLU A 360 13.22 1.12 -4.53
N ALA A 361 12.20 0.26 -4.58
CA ALA A 361 10.81 0.60 -4.31
C ALA A 361 10.41 0.16 -2.89
N GLU A 362 9.82 1.06 -2.11
CA GLU A 362 9.32 0.82 -0.75
C GLU A 362 7.79 1.01 -0.73
N ASN A 363 7.03 0.00 -0.30
CA ASN A 363 5.58 0.08 -0.17
C ASN A 363 5.18 1.00 1.00
N LEU A 364 4.17 1.86 0.82
CA LEU A 364 3.74 2.82 1.86
C LEU A 364 2.86 2.20 2.96
N GLY A 365 2.59 0.91 2.91
CA GLY A 365 1.90 0.16 3.95
C GLY A 365 0.38 0.16 3.84
N ASN A 366 -0.24 -0.71 4.63
CA ASN A 366 -1.68 -1.00 4.61
C ASN A 366 -2.56 0.09 5.22
N SER A 367 -1.99 1.08 5.87
CA SER A 367 -2.74 2.25 6.32
C SER A 367 -3.11 3.19 5.16
N LEU A 368 -2.33 3.14 4.06
CA LEU A 368 -2.59 3.87 2.82
C LEU A 368 -3.15 2.95 1.73
N ASN A 369 -2.43 1.87 1.43
CA ASN A 369 -2.77 0.89 0.40
C ASN A 369 -3.87 -0.06 0.87
N SER A 370 -4.83 -0.33 0.01
CA SER A 370 -5.99 -1.19 0.26
C SER A 370 -5.93 -2.46 -0.62
N PRO A 371 -6.82 -3.46 -0.43
CA PRO A 371 -6.91 -4.60 -1.35
C PRO A 371 -7.37 -4.28 -2.79
N TYR A 372 -7.51 -3.01 -3.14
CA TYR A 372 -7.96 -2.50 -4.44
C TYR A 372 -6.86 -1.66 -5.10
N ASP A 373 -7.20 -0.92 -6.17
CA ASP A 373 -6.25 0.02 -6.76
C ASP A 373 -6.11 1.28 -5.89
N ASP A 374 -4.88 1.63 -5.56
CA ASP A 374 -4.48 2.87 -4.91
C ASP A 374 -3.39 3.52 -5.75
N PHE A 375 -3.62 4.76 -6.23
CA PHE A 375 -2.77 5.38 -7.24
C PHE A 375 -2.84 6.91 -7.22
N ALA A 376 -2.05 7.57 -8.05
CA ALA A 376 -2.01 9.02 -8.21
C ALA A 376 -1.81 9.77 -6.88
N PHE A 377 -0.85 9.31 -6.07
CA PHE A 377 -0.48 9.92 -4.80
C PHE A 377 0.22 11.26 -5.02
N ILE A 378 -0.18 12.27 -4.25
CA ILE A 378 0.51 13.56 -4.18
C ILE A 378 0.58 14.07 -2.75
N ILE A 379 1.65 14.76 -2.40
CA ILE A 379 1.86 15.40 -1.10
C ILE A 379 2.70 16.67 -1.29
N LYS A 380 2.44 17.73 -0.50
CA LYS A 380 3.35 18.85 -0.39
C LYS A 380 4.37 18.56 0.72
N GLU A 381 5.63 18.93 0.50
CA GLU A 381 6.67 18.76 1.51
C GLU A 381 6.38 19.54 2.78
N GLY A 382 6.75 18.93 3.92
CA GLY A 382 6.43 19.49 5.23
C GLY A 382 4.96 19.43 5.61
N GLU A 383 4.07 19.05 4.69
CA GLU A 383 2.66 18.84 4.99
C GLU A 383 2.40 17.40 5.42
N LYS A 384 1.57 17.25 6.45
CA LYS A 384 1.07 15.95 6.92
C LYS A 384 -0.16 15.50 6.13
N LYS A 385 -0.45 16.16 5.01
CA LYS A 385 -1.67 16.00 4.23
C LYS A 385 -1.34 15.88 2.74
N GLY A 386 -2.12 15.08 2.06
CA GLY A 386 -2.02 14.91 0.62
C GLY A 386 -3.27 14.24 0.07
N PHE A 387 -3.16 13.74 -1.16
CA PHE A 387 -4.26 13.11 -1.88
C PHE A 387 -3.80 11.86 -2.59
N LEU A 388 -4.75 10.95 -2.84
CA LEU A 388 -4.60 9.79 -3.69
C LEU A 388 -5.93 9.51 -4.40
N ALA A 389 -5.88 8.70 -5.42
CA ALA A 389 -7.06 8.09 -6.02
C ALA A 389 -7.15 6.62 -5.59
N SER A 390 -8.38 6.13 -5.39
CA SER A 390 -8.62 4.72 -5.09
C SER A 390 -10.00 4.28 -5.56
N ASN A 391 -10.10 3.01 -5.98
CA ASN A 391 -11.38 2.39 -6.33
C ASN A 391 -11.95 1.49 -5.22
N ARG A 392 -11.45 1.61 -3.98
CA ARG A 392 -11.90 0.84 -2.79
C ARG A 392 -13.38 1.01 -2.45
N SER A 393 -14.02 2.06 -2.94
CA SER A 393 -15.46 2.33 -2.82
C SER A 393 -16.28 1.94 -4.06
N GLY A 394 -15.69 1.23 -5.03
CA GLY A 394 -16.34 0.69 -6.23
C GLY A 394 -16.09 1.49 -7.52
N ASN A 395 -15.81 2.78 -7.44
CA ASN A 395 -15.35 3.64 -8.53
C ASN A 395 -14.02 4.28 -8.14
N ASP A 396 -13.29 4.80 -9.12
CA ASP A 396 -12.15 5.67 -8.82
C ASP A 396 -12.67 6.94 -8.16
N ASN A 397 -12.21 7.20 -6.95
CA ASN A 397 -12.57 8.39 -6.18
C ASN A 397 -11.32 9.04 -5.61
N LEU A 398 -11.39 10.33 -5.39
CA LEU A 398 -10.35 11.08 -4.71
C LEU A 398 -10.46 10.88 -3.19
N TYR A 399 -9.32 10.69 -2.56
CA TYR A 399 -9.18 10.62 -1.11
C TYR A 399 -8.17 11.65 -0.65
N SER A 400 -8.48 12.35 0.42
CA SER A 400 -7.46 13.06 1.20
C SER A 400 -6.87 12.10 2.22
N PHE A 401 -5.64 12.36 2.62
CA PHE A 401 -5.04 11.69 3.77
C PHE A 401 -4.35 12.68 4.71
N THR A 402 -4.27 12.27 5.96
CA THR A 402 -3.29 12.80 6.93
C THR A 402 -2.30 11.70 7.24
N ARG A 403 -1.03 12.06 7.52
CA ARG A 403 -0.01 11.10 7.94
C ARG A 403 0.69 11.53 9.23
N ALA A 404 1.01 10.55 10.05
CA ALA A 404 1.83 10.72 11.23
C ALA A 404 2.99 9.72 11.20
N GLN A 405 4.16 10.12 11.69
CA GLN A 405 5.32 9.22 11.71
C GLN A 405 5.15 8.17 12.80
N TYR A 406 5.43 6.93 12.42
CA TYR A 406 5.46 5.80 13.34
C TYR A 406 6.86 5.67 13.93
N ILE A 407 6.99 5.80 15.23
CA ILE A 407 8.28 5.73 15.92
C ILE A 407 8.23 4.62 16.96
N LYS A 408 9.21 3.72 16.91
CA LYS A 408 9.47 2.79 18.01
C LYS A 408 10.37 3.48 19.03
N LYS A 409 9.86 3.70 20.25
CA LYS A 409 10.63 4.25 21.37
C LYS A 409 10.97 3.16 22.37
N THR A 410 12.23 3.12 22.80
CA THR A 410 12.60 2.30 23.96
C THR A 410 12.04 2.94 25.23
N VAL A 411 11.23 2.21 25.95
CA VAL A 411 10.63 2.63 27.22
C VAL A 411 11.16 1.73 28.35
N GLU A 412 11.59 2.33 29.44
CA GLU A 412 11.97 1.59 30.63
C GLU A 412 10.74 1.42 31.52
N ILE A 413 10.42 0.17 31.88
CA ILE A 413 9.30 -0.21 32.74
C ILE A 413 9.82 -0.81 34.03
N GLU A 414 9.36 -0.31 35.18
CA GLU A 414 9.57 -0.93 36.48
C GLU A 414 8.38 -1.83 36.83
N ILE A 415 8.64 -3.09 37.23
CA ILE A 415 7.60 -3.97 37.73
C ILE A 415 6.93 -3.35 38.97
N PRO A 416 5.57 -3.33 39.06
CA PRO A 416 4.81 -2.66 40.10
C PRO A 416 5.26 -3.05 41.53
N HIS A 417 5.05 -2.13 42.50
CA HIS A 417 5.48 -2.31 43.88
C HIS A 417 4.90 -3.57 44.55
N GLU A 418 3.67 -3.93 44.24
CA GLU A 418 2.97 -5.13 44.71
C GLU A 418 3.61 -6.45 44.27
N ASP A 419 4.33 -6.42 43.14
CA ASP A 419 4.96 -7.58 42.52
C ASP A 419 6.47 -7.65 42.80
N ARG A 420 6.99 -6.84 43.72
CA ARG A 420 8.38 -6.90 44.15
C ARG A 420 8.66 -8.19 44.91
N ILE A 421 9.88 -8.73 44.77
CA ILE A 421 10.33 -9.95 45.44
C ILE A 421 10.90 -9.57 46.79
N TYR A 422 10.38 -10.15 47.88
CA TYR A 422 10.86 -9.90 49.23
C TYR A 422 11.56 -11.14 49.80
N PHE A 423 12.54 -10.88 50.67
CA PHE A 423 13.39 -11.93 51.24
C PHE A 423 13.25 -11.99 52.75
N ALA A 424 13.39 -13.24 53.31
CA ALA A 424 13.48 -13.42 54.73
C ALA A 424 14.77 -12.77 55.28
N PHE A 425 14.79 -12.52 56.57
CA PHE A 425 15.98 -12.01 57.26
C PHE A 425 17.18 -12.92 57.01
N ASP A 426 18.30 -12.32 56.62
CA ASP A 426 19.56 -13.00 56.35
C ASP A 426 19.47 -14.14 55.33
N LYS A 427 18.55 -14.04 54.39
CA LYS A 427 18.36 -15.01 53.27
C LYS A 427 18.38 -14.33 51.90
N SER A 428 18.82 -15.13 50.91
CA SER A 428 18.78 -14.77 49.48
C SER A 428 17.99 -15.76 48.64
N ASN A 429 17.44 -16.84 49.22
CA ASN A 429 16.64 -17.80 48.48
C ASN A 429 15.22 -17.27 48.20
N ILE A 430 14.71 -17.55 46.99
CA ILE A 430 13.32 -17.27 46.59
C ILE A 430 12.39 -18.26 47.31
N THR A 431 11.35 -17.74 47.94
CA THR A 431 10.33 -18.59 48.59
C THR A 431 9.26 -19.05 47.58
N PRO A 432 8.50 -20.13 47.84
CA PRO A 432 7.45 -20.59 46.94
C PRO A 432 6.39 -19.53 46.63
N GLU A 433 6.13 -18.62 47.55
CA GLU A 433 5.22 -17.48 47.33
C GLU A 433 5.75 -16.55 46.22
N TYR A 434 7.03 -16.17 46.26
CA TYR A 434 7.65 -15.30 45.29
C TYR A 434 8.06 -16.01 43.99
N GLN A 435 8.08 -17.35 43.95
CA GLN A 435 8.16 -18.10 42.71
C GLN A 435 6.93 -17.84 41.83
N GLN A 436 5.72 -17.84 42.42
CA GLN A 436 4.48 -17.52 41.67
C GLN A 436 4.47 -16.08 41.13
N VAL A 437 5.01 -15.13 41.90
CA VAL A 437 5.14 -13.73 41.40
C VAL A 437 6.14 -13.66 40.26
N LEU A 438 7.28 -14.36 40.38
CA LEU A 438 8.28 -14.42 39.30
C LEU A 438 7.75 -15.09 38.05
N ASP A 439 6.90 -16.12 38.17
CA ASP A 439 6.26 -16.75 37.00
C ASP A 439 5.38 -15.73 36.23
N GLN A 440 4.62 -14.89 36.94
CA GLN A 440 3.84 -13.81 36.33
C GLN A 440 4.74 -12.75 35.67
N ILE A 441 5.85 -12.38 36.32
CA ILE A 441 6.85 -11.46 35.77
C ILE A 441 7.47 -12.06 34.50
N ILE A 442 7.76 -13.33 34.45
CA ILE A 442 8.29 -14.01 33.26
C ILE A 442 7.30 -13.91 32.09
N ASP A 443 6.00 -14.09 32.34
CA ASP A 443 4.99 -13.94 31.31
C ASP A 443 4.95 -12.48 30.80
N ILE A 444 5.06 -11.49 31.66
CA ILE A 444 5.16 -10.07 31.28
C ILE A 444 6.42 -9.83 30.42
N LEU A 445 7.59 -10.28 30.88
CA LEU A 445 8.86 -10.08 30.16
C LEU A 445 8.84 -10.71 28.76
N LYS A 446 8.22 -11.89 28.62
CA LYS A 446 8.09 -12.59 27.34
C LYS A 446 7.08 -11.91 26.41
N SER A 447 5.92 -11.52 26.93
CA SER A 447 4.88 -10.86 26.13
C SER A 447 5.25 -9.44 25.70
N SER A 448 6.14 -8.78 26.46
CA SER A 448 6.64 -7.43 26.14
C SER A 448 7.92 -7.44 25.30
N GLU A 449 8.42 -8.62 24.88
CA GLU A 449 9.72 -8.75 24.21
C GLU A 449 10.83 -7.98 24.94
N ALA A 450 10.85 -8.12 26.28
CA ALA A 450 11.69 -7.32 27.16
C ALA A 450 13.19 -7.52 26.90
N THR A 451 13.90 -6.43 26.83
CA THR A 451 15.35 -6.36 26.71
C THR A 451 15.95 -5.59 27.91
N GLU A 452 17.28 -5.64 28.08
CA GLU A 452 18.00 -4.84 29.09
C GLU A 452 17.38 -4.97 30.50
N ILE A 453 17.06 -6.20 30.92
CA ILE A 453 16.44 -6.45 32.24
C ILE A 453 17.45 -6.14 33.33
N GLN A 454 17.11 -5.27 34.27
CA GLN A 454 17.92 -4.97 35.43
C GLN A 454 17.24 -5.47 36.71
N ILE A 455 17.96 -6.21 37.53
CA ILE A 455 17.54 -6.66 38.85
C ILE A 455 18.34 -5.92 39.92
N ALA A 456 17.67 -4.98 40.59
CA ALA A 456 18.24 -4.20 41.70
C ALA A 456 17.77 -4.79 43.05
N SER A 457 18.68 -5.24 43.89
CA SER A 457 18.34 -5.84 45.19
C SER A 457 18.88 -5.05 46.36
N HIS A 458 18.19 -5.17 47.49
CA HIS A 458 18.41 -4.39 48.70
C HIS A 458 18.44 -5.25 49.94
N ALA A 459 19.10 -4.76 50.98
CA ALA A 459 19.10 -5.29 52.33
C ALA A 459 18.41 -4.33 53.30
N ASP A 460 18.04 -4.81 54.48
CA ASP A 460 17.69 -3.95 55.59
C ASP A 460 18.95 -3.42 56.30
N ALA A 461 18.80 -2.46 57.17
CA ALA A 461 19.90 -1.72 57.82
C ALA A 461 20.61 -2.54 58.94
N ARG A 462 20.33 -3.83 59.09
CA ARG A 462 20.98 -4.69 60.13
C ARG A 462 22.18 -5.39 59.54
N GLY A 463 23.36 -5.11 60.08
CA GLY A 463 24.63 -5.71 59.66
C GLY A 463 25.68 -4.66 59.31
N THR A 464 26.74 -5.07 58.63
CA THR A 464 27.73 -4.14 58.08
C THR A 464 27.39 -3.81 56.62
N ASP A 465 27.77 -2.60 56.18
CA ASP A 465 27.60 -2.21 54.79
C ASP A 465 28.15 -3.24 53.82
N GLU A 466 29.34 -3.79 54.08
CA GLU A 466 29.99 -4.80 53.26
C GLU A 466 29.16 -6.09 53.19
N TYR A 467 28.64 -6.56 54.32
CA TYR A 467 27.79 -7.73 54.38
C TYR A 467 26.47 -7.52 53.66
N ASN A 468 25.84 -6.37 53.86
CA ASN A 468 24.56 -6.05 53.21
C ASN A 468 24.73 -5.86 51.71
N MET A 469 25.87 -5.35 51.25
CA MET A 469 26.22 -5.28 49.84
C MET A 469 26.31 -6.69 49.22
N ASP A 470 27.06 -7.62 49.85
CA ASP A 470 27.17 -8.99 49.39
C ASP A 470 25.81 -9.75 49.45
N LEU A 471 25.04 -9.56 50.52
CA LEU A 471 23.74 -10.20 50.66
C LEU A 471 22.74 -9.70 49.59
N SER A 472 22.72 -8.40 49.28
CA SER A 472 21.86 -7.87 48.24
C SER A 472 22.28 -8.34 46.84
N GLN A 473 23.59 -8.43 46.55
CA GLN A 473 24.06 -9.02 45.29
C GLN A 473 23.63 -10.48 45.15
N ARG A 474 23.77 -11.30 46.21
CA ARG A 474 23.27 -12.70 46.17
C ARG A 474 21.76 -12.79 45.94
N ARG A 475 20.97 -11.85 46.45
CA ARG A 475 19.53 -11.75 46.17
C ARG A 475 19.24 -11.46 44.70
N ALA A 476 19.95 -10.50 44.12
CA ALA A 476 19.83 -10.19 42.69
C ALA A 476 20.20 -11.39 41.81
N GLU A 477 21.30 -12.09 42.16
CA GLU A 477 21.70 -13.30 41.43
C GLU A 477 20.69 -14.44 41.58
N SER A 478 20.09 -14.63 42.79
CA SER A 478 19.05 -15.64 42.97
C SER A 478 17.80 -15.36 42.11
N THR A 479 17.41 -14.08 41.98
CA THR A 479 16.32 -13.68 41.14
C THR A 479 16.67 -13.90 39.67
N LYS A 480 17.87 -13.51 39.22
CA LYS A 480 18.37 -13.75 37.84
C LYS A 480 18.34 -15.24 37.50
N ASN A 481 18.90 -16.10 38.41
CA ASN A 481 18.95 -17.53 38.16
C ASN A 481 17.56 -18.13 37.95
N TYR A 482 16.57 -17.68 38.73
CA TYR A 482 15.18 -18.09 38.53
C TYR A 482 14.63 -17.72 37.14
N LEU A 483 14.83 -16.48 36.71
CA LEU A 483 14.40 -16.02 35.37
C LEU A 483 15.08 -16.82 34.24
N VAL A 484 16.40 -17.10 34.39
CA VAL A 484 17.15 -17.86 33.38
C VAL A 484 16.69 -19.33 33.33
N GLU A 485 16.44 -19.97 34.48
CA GLU A 485 15.92 -21.35 34.57
C GLU A 485 14.54 -21.47 33.89
N HIS A 486 13.78 -20.36 33.79
CA HIS A 486 12.45 -20.31 33.15
C HIS A 486 12.45 -19.67 31.76
N GLY A 487 13.62 -19.53 31.12
CA GLY A 487 13.76 -19.27 29.68
C GLY A 487 14.00 -17.81 29.28
N ILE A 488 14.32 -16.92 30.24
CA ILE A 488 14.83 -15.59 29.90
C ILE A 488 16.35 -15.69 29.62
N ALA A 489 16.81 -15.03 28.56
CA ALA A 489 18.23 -15.10 28.17
C ALA A 489 19.14 -14.43 29.22
N ALA A 490 20.18 -15.10 29.64
CA ALA A 490 21.10 -14.60 30.68
C ALA A 490 21.86 -13.33 30.22
N SER A 491 22.03 -13.15 28.88
CA SER A 491 22.63 -11.97 28.26
C SER A 491 21.83 -10.69 28.49
N ASP A 492 20.51 -10.81 28.61
CA ASP A 492 19.60 -9.71 28.71
C ASP A 492 19.41 -9.22 30.16
N ILE A 493 19.98 -9.96 31.14
CA ILE A 493 19.79 -9.69 32.56
C ILE A 493 21.08 -9.16 33.19
N SER A 494 21.02 -7.94 33.72
CA SER A 494 22.01 -7.35 34.63
C SER A 494 21.55 -7.45 36.10
N THR A 495 22.51 -7.54 37.04
CA THR A 495 22.23 -7.60 38.48
C THR A 495 23.02 -6.55 39.23
N ILE A 496 22.40 -5.91 40.21
CA ILE A 496 23.06 -4.95 41.10
C ILE A 496 22.54 -5.09 42.54
N GLY A 497 23.47 -5.26 43.50
CA GLY A 497 23.19 -5.17 44.93
C GLY A 497 23.47 -3.76 45.45
N TYR A 498 22.53 -3.16 46.14
CA TYR A 498 22.67 -1.82 46.73
C TYR A 498 22.88 -1.86 48.25
N GLY A 499 23.00 -3.05 48.87
CA GLY A 499 23.06 -3.14 50.32
C GLY A 499 21.87 -2.43 50.95
N GLU A 500 22.13 -1.65 52.01
CA GLU A 500 21.14 -0.85 52.72
C GLU A 500 21.05 0.63 52.24
N SER A 501 21.86 1.01 51.22
CA SER A 501 22.02 2.40 50.79
C SER A 501 20.77 3.06 50.19
N ARG A 502 19.75 2.24 49.81
CA ARG A 502 18.51 2.72 49.18
C ARG A 502 17.26 2.17 49.90
N PRO A 503 17.01 2.58 51.19
CA PRO A 503 15.80 2.14 51.89
C PRO A 503 14.55 2.76 51.30
N VAL A 504 13.39 2.07 51.43
CA VAL A 504 12.07 2.57 51.02
C VAL A 504 11.31 3.25 52.16
N ASN A 505 11.87 3.27 53.36
CA ASN A 505 11.35 3.89 54.58
C ASN A 505 12.48 4.49 55.40
N ASP A 506 12.15 5.09 56.54
CA ASP A 506 13.14 5.76 57.39
C ASP A 506 13.95 4.80 58.29
N CYS A 507 13.93 3.50 58.00
CA CYS A 507 14.69 2.51 58.73
C CYS A 507 16.19 2.57 58.42
N THR A 508 16.97 3.01 59.41
CA THR A 508 18.44 3.01 59.38
C THR A 508 18.96 2.35 60.65
N ASP A 509 20.27 2.07 60.76
CA ASP A 509 20.89 1.51 61.94
C ASP A 509 20.65 2.34 63.22
N ALA A 510 20.39 3.63 63.06
CA ALA A 510 20.13 4.55 64.17
C ALA A 510 18.66 4.55 64.65
N THR A 511 17.73 3.94 63.87
CA THR A 511 16.30 3.94 64.17
C THR A 511 15.84 2.57 64.64
N GLY A 512 15.12 2.48 65.75
CA GLY A 512 14.54 1.25 66.25
C GLY A 512 13.28 0.87 65.43
N CYS A 513 13.48 0.14 64.34
CA CYS A 513 12.38 -0.25 63.41
C CYS A 513 11.72 -1.57 63.82
N THR A 514 10.49 -1.73 63.40
CA THR A 514 9.74 -2.99 63.48
C THR A 514 10.23 -3.99 62.40
N GLU A 515 10.01 -5.28 62.64
CA GLU A 515 10.34 -6.32 61.62
C GLU A 515 9.60 -6.10 60.30
N ALA A 516 8.39 -5.57 60.35
CA ALA A 516 7.62 -5.25 59.15
C ALA A 516 8.28 -4.13 58.31
N GLU A 517 8.83 -3.11 58.97
CA GLU A 517 9.56 -1.99 58.29
C GLU A 517 10.91 -2.48 57.73
N TYR A 518 11.64 -3.35 58.45
CA TYR A 518 12.84 -3.98 57.91
C TYR A 518 12.55 -4.89 56.72
N ALA A 519 11.42 -5.63 56.76
CA ALA A 519 11.02 -6.51 55.67
C ALA A 519 10.81 -5.79 54.34
N GLN A 520 10.30 -4.56 54.34
CA GLN A 520 10.11 -3.76 53.15
C GLN A 520 11.42 -3.40 52.43
N ASN A 521 12.52 -3.32 53.15
CA ASN A 521 13.83 -3.03 52.59
C ASN A 521 14.53 -4.27 51.98
N ARG A 522 14.16 -5.48 52.38
CA ARG A 522 14.72 -6.76 51.87
C ARG A 522 14.03 -7.15 50.56
N ARG A 523 14.29 -6.44 49.49
CA ARG A 523 13.56 -6.59 48.21
C ARG A 523 14.47 -6.69 47.00
N SER A 524 13.95 -7.24 45.92
CA SER A 524 14.42 -7.05 44.56
C SER A 524 13.39 -6.26 43.77
N VAL A 525 13.87 -5.33 42.96
CA VAL A 525 13.12 -4.53 42.00
C VAL A 525 13.61 -4.95 40.62
N ILE A 526 12.69 -5.15 39.68
CA ILE A 526 13.00 -5.51 38.29
C ILE A 526 12.55 -4.36 37.40
N THR A 527 13.46 -3.90 36.59
CA THR A 527 13.18 -2.96 35.48
C THR A 527 13.59 -3.60 34.16
N PHE A 528 12.93 -3.26 33.08
CA PHE A 528 13.28 -3.74 31.76
C PHE A 528 12.96 -2.71 30.70
N SER A 529 13.67 -2.76 29.58
CA SER A 529 13.37 -1.99 28.38
C SER A 529 12.47 -2.81 27.46
N THR A 530 11.48 -2.15 26.87
CA THR A 530 10.67 -2.68 25.78
C THR A 530 10.53 -1.63 24.70
N MET A 531 10.19 -2.08 23.50
CA MET A 531 9.87 -1.16 22.41
C MET A 531 8.39 -0.81 22.49
N GLU A 532 8.07 0.45 22.73
CA GLU A 532 6.71 0.97 22.65
C GLU A 532 6.52 1.70 21.32
N GLU A 533 5.47 1.34 20.62
CA GLU A 533 5.08 1.96 19.37
C GLU A 533 4.32 3.24 19.67
N VAL A 534 4.90 4.36 19.26
CA VAL A 534 4.32 5.68 19.49
C VAL A 534 4.13 6.39 18.17
N VAL A 535 2.92 6.85 17.91
CA VAL A 535 2.65 7.82 16.85
C VAL A 535 3.08 9.19 17.35
N GLU A 536 4.09 9.80 16.73
CA GLU A 536 4.56 11.11 17.15
C GLU A 536 3.54 12.19 16.72
N GLU A 537 2.73 12.64 17.68
CA GLU A 537 2.01 13.90 17.53
C GLU A 537 3.03 15.03 17.78
N GLU A 538 3.40 15.78 16.74
CA GLU A 538 4.15 17.00 16.96
C GLU A 538 3.36 17.93 17.89
N THR A 539 3.93 18.21 19.05
CA THR A 539 3.49 19.32 19.89
C THR A 539 3.61 20.62 19.07
N LYS A 540 2.46 21.29 18.86
CA LYS A 540 2.33 22.60 18.21
C LYS A 540 3.21 23.64 18.87
#